data_6634f0e44e530d45b97e698a7cbc8497
#
_entry.id   6634f0e44e530d45b97e698a7cbc8497
#
_cell.length_a   1.000
_cell.length_b   1.000
_cell.length_c   1.000
_cell.angle_alpha   90.00
_cell.angle_beta   90.00
_cell.angle_gamma   90.00
#
_symmetry.space_group_name_H-M   'P 1'
#
loop_
_entity.id
_entity.type
_entity.pdbx_description
1 polymer ?
#
loop_
_entity_poly.entity_id
_entity_poly.type
_entity_poly.pdbx_seq_one_letter_code
_entity_poly.pdbx_strand_id
1 'polypeptide(L)'
;NTGGMKILVTAFDAFGGESINPTEQALELLPEEVGGAELVKAVIPTKFGESLRRVIALAEESSVDAIVCLGQAGGRKHITPERVAINVMDAEIPDNAGYQPVDVPVVEGGPAAYFSTLPVKEMVAAMEDCPARVSNTAGTFVCNQLLYGLLHHFAGTEVRAGFVHVPYIQEQNKADKPMMALAEIVEGITRALWAVQAS
;
A
#
# COMPACT_ATOMS: atom_id res chain seq x y z
N ASN A 1 -18.76 20.75 -11.11
CA ASN A 1 -18.49 19.40 -10.69
C ASN A 1 -18.55 19.33 -9.17
N THR A 2 -19.51 18.61 -8.65
CA THR A 2 -19.70 18.44 -7.22
C THR A 2 -19.02 17.19 -6.69
N GLY A 3 -18.20 16.54 -7.51
CA GLY A 3 -17.52 15.32 -7.11
C GLY A 3 -16.53 15.58 -5.99
N GLY A 4 -16.66 14.86 -4.89
CA GLY A 4 -15.65 14.81 -3.86
C GLY A 4 -14.42 14.06 -4.35
N MET A 5 -13.42 13.93 -3.49
CA MET A 5 -12.21 13.17 -3.76
C MET A 5 -12.56 11.71 -4.04
N LYS A 6 -11.80 11.10 -4.92
CA LYS A 6 -11.84 9.68 -5.22
C LYS A 6 -10.50 9.07 -4.87
N ILE A 7 -10.49 8.02 -4.05
CA ILE A 7 -9.26 7.34 -3.62
C ILE A 7 -9.31 5.89 -4.10
N LEU A 8 -8.30 5.47 -4.85
CA LEU A 8 -8.11 4.07 -5.17
C LEU A 8 -7.37 3.41 -4.01
N VAL A 9 -7.98 2.40 -3.40
CA VAL A 9 -7.35 1.60 -2.34
C VAL A 9 -7.13 0.20 -2.89
N THR A 10 -5.89 -0.27 -2.88
CA THR A 10 -5.55 -1.60 -3.39
C THR A 10 -5.06 -2.51 -2.28
N ALA A 11 -5.29 -3.81 -2.46
CA ALA A 11 -4.76 -4.87 -1.62
C ALA A 11 -4.09 -5.90 -2.51
N PHE A 12 -3.32 -6.80 -1.91
CA PHE A 12 -2.67 -7.87 -2.64
C PHE A 12 -3.33 -9.20 -2.38
N ASP A 13 -3.20 -10.13 -3.34
CA ASP A 13 -3.51 -11.53 -3.14
C ASP A 13 -2.46 -12.19 -2.21
N ALA A 14 -2.72 -13.41 -1.78
CA ALA A 14 -1.81 -14.17 -0.95
C ALA A 14 -0.52 -14.52 -1.72
N PHE A 15 0.61 -14.53 -1.02
CA PHE A 15 1.92 -14.83 -1.62
C PHE A 15 2.81 -15.57 -0.60
N GLY A 16 3.94 -16.08 -1.08
CA GLY A 16 4.96 -16.68 -0.22
C GLY A 16 4.47 -17.92 0.55
N GLY A 17 3.57 -18.70 -0.04
CA GLY A 17 3.00 -19.89 0.60
C GLY A 17 1.87 -19.60 1.58
N GLU A 18 1.49 -18.33 1.78
CA GLU A 18 0.36 -17.97 2.63
C GLU A 18 -0.97 -18.27 1.92
N SER A 19 -1.99 -18.63 2.70
CA SER A 19 -3.34 -18.88 2.17
C SER A 19 -4.21 -17.63 2.16
N ILE A 20 -3.86 -16.63 2.96
CA ILE A 20 -4.61 -15.36 3.05
C ILE A 20 -3.64 -14.18 3.05
N ASN A 21 -4.14 -13.02 2.62
CA ASN A 21 -3.44 -11.75 2.80
C ASN A 21 -4.34 -10.83 3.62
N PRO A 22 -3.84 -10.27 4.74
CA PRO A 22 -4.67 -9.43 5.60
C PRO A 22 -5.21 -8.19 4.91
N THR A 23 -4.50 -7.67 3.89
CA THR A 23 -4.95 -6.49 3.18
C THR A 23 -6.17 -6.76 2.31
N GLU A 24 -6.27 -7.95 1.74
CA GLU A 24 -7.45 -8.37 0.96
C GLU A 24 -8.69 -8.42 1.86
N GLN A 25 -8.54 -9.01 3.04
CA GLN A 25 -9.65 -9.09 3.99
C GLN A 25 -10.04 -7.72 4.55
N ALA A 26 -9.03 -6.88 4.85
CA ALA A 26 -9.28 -5.52 5.32
C ALA A 26 -10.01 -4.67 4.27
N LEU A 27 -9.60 -4.81 3.01
CA LEU A 27 -10.19 -4.05 1.91
C LEU A 27 -11.71 -4.28 1.80
N GLU A 28 -12.15 -5.53 1.93
CA GLU A 28 -13.57 -5.88 1.89
C GLU A 28 -14.38 -5.17 2.99
N LEU A 29 -13.76 -4.96 4.15
CA LEU A 29 -14.41 -4.40 5.33
C LEU A 29 -14.32 -2.88 5.39
N LEU A 30 -13.54 -2.24 4.54
CA LEU A 30 -13.49 -0.78 4.49
C LEU A 30 -14.83 -0.22 4.00
N PRO A 31 -15.23 0.96 4.50
CA PRO A 31 -16.46 1.59 4.02
C PRO A 31 -16.35 1.98 2.54
N GLU A 32 -17.47 2.27 1.92
CA GLU A 32 -17.50 2.74 0.52
C GLU A 32 -17.07 4.20 0.40
N GLU A 33 -17.12 4.94 1.51
CA GLU A 33 -16.81 6.37 1.55
C GLU A 33 -16.18 6.73 2.90
N VAL A 34 -15.19 7.61 2.88
CA VAL A 34 -14.52 8.13 4.08
C VAL A 34 -14.43 9.65 3.96
N GLY A 35 -15.06 10.38 4.89
CA GLY A 35 -14.98 11.84 4.91
C GLY A 35 -15.43 12.51 3.61
N GLY A 36 -16.40 11.91 2.90
CA GLY A 36 -16.87 12.39 1.61
C GLY A 36 -16.05 11.89 0.42
N ALA A 37 -14.94 11.20 0.64
CA ALA A 37 -14.16 10.61 -0.42
C ALA A 37 -14.71 9.23 -0.79
N GLU A 38 -14.98 9.02 -2.06
CA GLU A 38 -15.37 7.70 -2.58
C GLU A 38 -14.16 6.78 -2.63
N LEU A 39 -14.29 5.56 -2.14
CA LEU A 39 -13.23 4.55 -2.21
C LEU A 39 -13.49 3.62 -3.39
N VAL A 40 -12.53 3.56 -4.31
CA VAL A 40 -12.49 2.57 -5.39
C VAL A 40 -11.55 1.46 -4.91
N LYS A 41 -12.05 0.23 -4.86
CA LYS A 41 -11.31 -0.90 -4.26
C LYS A 41 -10.89 -1.90 -5.32
N ALA A 42 -9.67 -2.41 -5.22
CA ALA A 42 -9.17 -3.45 -6.11
C ALA A 42 -8.16 -4.36 -5.42
N VAL A 43 -8.22 -5.65 -5.72
CA VAL A 43 -7.20 -6.63 -5.33
C VAL A 43 -6.29 -6.84 -6.54
N ILE A 44 -4.98 -6.75 -6.32
CA ILE A 44 -3.98 -6.88 -7.37
C ILE A 44 -3.04 -8.06 -7.09
N PRO A 45 -2.45 -8.66 -8.13
CA PRO A 45 -1.55 -9.79 -7.94
C PRO A 45 -0.22 -9.36 -7.35
N THR A 46 0.38 -10.22 -6.53
CA THR A 46 1.72 -10.01 -5.98
C THR A 46 2.75 -10.42 -7.03
N LYS A 47 2.91 -9.56 -8.04
CA LYS A 47 3.79 -9.78 -9.18
C LYS A 47 4.45 -8.48 -9.58
N PHE A 48 5.78 -8.51 -9.70
CA PHE A 48 6.54 -7.36 -10.20
C PHE A 48 6.02 -6.93 -11.58
N GLY A 49 5.91 -5.63 -11.77
CA GLY A 49 5.47 -5.04 -13.03
C GLY A 49 3.96 -5.14 -13.28
N GLU A 50 3.38 -6.31 -13.16
CA GLU A 50 1.94 -6.49 -13.39
C GLU A 50 1.10 -5.72 -12.38
N SER A 51 1.48 -5.77 -11.09
CA SER A 51 0.79 -4.99 -10.05
C SER A 51 0.77 -3.51 -10.39
N LEU A 52 1.92 -2.97 -10.81
CA LEU A 52 2.05 -1.56 -11.20
C LEU A 52 1.17 -1.22 -12.40
N ARG A 53 1.22 -2.02 -13.44
CA ARG A 53 0.41 -1.78 -14.66
C ARG A 53 -1.08 -1.76 -14.33
N ARG A 54 -1.53 -2.68 -13.47
CA ARG A 54 -2.94 -2.76 -13.08
C ARG A 54 -3.38 -1.56 -12.26
N VAL A 55 -2.57 -1.13 -11.31
CA VAL A 55 -2.91 0.04 -10.48
C VAL A 55 -2.96 1.31 -11.32
N ILE A 56 -1.98 1.52 -12.22
CA ILE A 56 -1.98 2.67 -13.12
C ILE A 56 -3.26 2.67 -13.97
N ALA A 57 -3.59 1.54 -14.59
CA ALA A 57 -4.78 1.43 -15.43
C ALA A 57 -6.07 1.75 -14.66
N LEU A 58 -6.21 1.19 -13.46
CA LEU A 58 -7.38 1.45 -12.61
C LEU A 58 -7.47 2.91 -12.17
N ALA A 59 -6.34 3.52 -11.82
CA ALA A 59 -6.29 4.91 -11.38
C ALA A 59 -6.70 5.86 -12.50
N GLU A 60 -6.22 5.62 -13.71
CA GLU A 60 -6.54 6.45 -14.87
C GLU A 60 -7.98 6.22 -15.33
N GLU A 61 -8.43 4.99 -15.40
CA GLU A 61 -9.81 4.64 -15.77
C GLU A 61 -10.82 5.24 -14.81
N SER A 62 -10.54 5.22 -13.53
CA SER A 62 -11.46 5.76 -12.50
C SER A 62 -11.26 7.24 -12.21
N SER A 63 -10.25 7.88 -12.80
CA SER A 63 -9.92 9.29 -12.59
C SER A 63 -9.78 9.63 -11.10
N VAL A 64 -8.95 8.87 -10.40
CA VAL A 64 -8.77 9.05 -8.95
C VAL A 64 -7.86 10.24 -8.63
N ASP A 65 -8.03 10.79 -7.43
CA ASP A 65 -7.22 11.90 -6.92
C ASP A 65 -6.03 11.42 -6.09
N ALA A 66 -6.16 10.23 -5.50
CA ALA A 66 -5.13 9.62 -4.68
C ALA A 66 -5.17 8.09 -4.78
N ILE A 67 -4.02 7.47 -4.54
CA ILE A 67 -3.84 6.02 -4.53
C ILE A 67 -3.22 5.63 -3.21
N VAL A 68 -3.86 4.73 -2.47
CA VAL A 68 -3.34 4.17 -1.23
C VAL A 68 -3.28 2.65 -1.40
N CYS A 69 -2.06 2.13 -1.53
CA CYS A 69 -1.84 0.70 -1.65
C CYS A 69 -1.60 0.09 -0.28
N LEU A 70 -2.16 -1.07 -0.02
CA LEU A 70 -2.02 -1.80 1.23
C LEU A 70 -1.24 -3.08 0.98
N GLY A 71 -0.30 -3.40 1.88
CA GLY A 71 0.48 -4.62 1.81
C GLY A 71 0.78 -5.19 3.20
N GLN A 72 1.13 -6.48 3.24
CA GLN A 72 1.54 -7.15 4.45
C GLN A 72 3.03 -6.99 4.67
N ALA A 73 3.44 -6.60 5.88
CA ALA A 73 4.82 -6.64 6.32
C ALA A 73 4.92 -7.47 7.59
N GLY A 74 5.07 -8.78 7.42
CA GLY A 74 5.16 -9.72 8.54
C GLY A 74 6.37 -9.42 9.43
N GLY A 75 6.16 -9.47 10.74
CA GLY A 75 7.18 -9.15 11.74
C GLY A 75 7.08 -7.74 12.29
N ARG A 76 6.36 -6.84 11.65
CA ARG A 76 6.11 -5.49 12.18
C ARG A 76 4.97 -5.53 13.19
N LYS A 77 5.03 -4.63 14.19
CA LYS A 77 4.01 -4.48 15.23
C LYS A 77 2.99 -3.39 14.92
N HIS A 78 3.32 -2.49 13.97
CA HIS A 78 2.59 -1.25 13.73
C HIS A 78 2.01 -1.25 12.32
N ILE A 79 0.92 -0.50 12.13
CA ILE A 79 0.49 -0.08 10.81
C ILE A 79 1.46 1.02 10.38
N THR A 80 2.08 0.88 9.22
CA THR A 80 3.18 1.74 8.82
C THR A 80 2.96 2.38 7.45
N PRO A 81 2.54 3.66 7.40
CA PRO A 81 2.63 4.42 6.16
C PRO A 81 4.10 4.57 5.75
N GLU A 82 4.41 4.23 4.50
CA GLU A 82 5.77 4.26 3.97
C GLU A 82 6.15 5.67 3.52
N ARG A 83 7.29 6.17 3.99
CA ARG A 83 7.79 7.50 3.62
C ARG A 83 8.42 7.53 2.25
N VAL A 84 9.08 6.44 1.83
CA VAL A 84 10.02 6.45 0.71
C VAL A 84 10.04 5.12 -0.02
N ALA A 85 10.23 5.18 -1.33
CA ALA A 85 10.50 4.01 -2.18
C ALA A 85 11.87 4.18 -2.83
N ILE A 86 12.59 3.07 -3.02
CA ILE A 86 13.93 3.07 -3.60
C ILE A 86 13.94 2.34 -4.94
N ASN A 87 14.89 2.71 -5.80
CA ASN A 87 14.99 2.19 -7.17
C ASN A 87 15.71 0.85 -7.23
N VAL A 88 15.22 -0.13 -6.50
CA VAL A 88 15.80 -1.49 -6.44
C VAL A 88 14.70 -2.53 -6.34
N MET A 89 14.82 -3.58 -7.15
CA MET A 89 14.11 -4.85 -6.99
C MET A 89 15.13 -5.90 -6.59
N ASP A 90 15.00 -6.43 -5.38
CA ASP A 90 15.93 -7.45 -4.85
C ASP A 90 15.11 -8.39 -3.95
N ALA A 91 14.72 -9.54 -4.50
CA ALA A 91 13.72 -10.41 -3.90
C ALA A 91 14.35 -11.63 -3.22
N GLU A 92 14.01 -11.85 -1.95
CA GLU A 92 14.45 -13.03 -1.20
C GLU A 92 13.62 -14.27 -1.57
N ILE A 93 12.42 -14.06 -2.11
CA ILE A 93 11.54 -15.12 -2.60
C ILE A 93 11.01 -14.73 -3.97
N PRO A 94 10.60 -15.71 -4.82
CA PRO A 94 9.95 -15.36 -6.08
C PRO A 94 8.58 -14.73 -5.85
N ASP A 95 8.15 -13.89 -6.79
CA ASP A 95 6.78 -13.40 -6.81
C ASP A 95 5.82 -14.50 -7.28
N ASN A 96 4.52 -14.20 -7.38
CA ASN A 96 3.52 -15.21 -7.78
C ASN A 96 3.63 -15.65 -9.25
N ALA A 97 4.52 -15.05 -10.03
CA ALA A 97 4.85 -15.49 -11.40
C ALA A 97 6.19 -16.23 -11.47
N GLY A 98 6.86 -16.42 -10.33
CA GLY A 98 8.16 -17.08 -10.27
C GLY A 98 9.35 -16.16 -10.55
N TYR A 99 9.13 -14.86 -10.69
CA TYR A 99 10.20 -13.90 -10.94
C TYR A 99 10.87 -13.49 -9.61
N GLN A 100 12.19 -13.61 -9.58
CA GLN A 100 13.01 -13.29 -8.40
C GLN A 100 14.19 -12.42 -8.80
N PRO A 101 13.99 -11.11 -8.97
CA PRO A 101 15.08 -10.21 -9.39
C PRO A 101 16.12 -10.03 -8.29
N VAL A 102 17.37 -9.76 -8.70
CA VAL A 102 18.48 -9.48 -7.81
C VAL A 102 19.15 -8.17 -8.27
N ASP A 103 19.11 -7.15 -7.41
CA ASP A 103 19.71 -5.83 -7.67
C ASP A 103 19.34 -5.22 -9.03
N VAL A 104 18.06 -5.33 -9.42
CA VAL A 104 17.56 -4.77 -10.67
C VAL A 104 16.90 -3.42 -10.38
N PRO A 105 17.17 -2.36 -11.14
CA PRO A 105 16.45 -1.10 -10.94
C PRO A 105 14.96 -1.24 -11.29
N VAL A 106 14.10 -0.53 -10.57
CA VAL A 106 12.68 -0.45 -10.90
C VAL A 106 12.51 0.30 -12.22
N VAL A 107 13.19 1.44 -12.34
CA VAL A 107 13.24 2.25 -13.57
C VAL A 107 14.70 2.49 -13.91
N GLU A 108 15.14 2.00 -15.04
CA GLU A 108 16.51 2.21 -15.53
C GLU A 108 16.77 3.71 -15.68
N GLY A 109 17.84 4.20 -15.04
CA GLY A 109 18.18 5.62 -15.07
C GLY A 109 17.28 6.53 -14.23
N GLY A 110 16.33 5.97 -13.49
CA GLY A 110 15.47 6.73 -12.60
C GLY A 110 16.20 7.22 -11.35
N PRO A 111 15.62 8.17 -10.59
CA PRO A 111 16.23 8.63 -9.35
C PRO A 111 16.36 7.52 -8.31
N ALA A 112 17.30 7.66 -7.39
CA ALA A 112 17.56 6.64 -6.36
C ALA A 112 16.34 6.38 -5.48
N ALA A 113 15.51 7.39 -5.25
CA ALA A 113 14.35 7.29 -4.37
C ALA A 113 13.28 8.32 -4.74
N TYR A 114 12.03 8.02 -4.33
CA TYR A 114 10.91 8.95 -4.34
C TYR A 114 10.28 8.98 -2.95
N PHE A 115 9.94 10.16 -2.47
CA PHE A 115 9.11 10.28 -1.27
C PHE A 115 7.64 10.08 -1.63
N SER A 116 6.91 9.43 -0.73
CA SER A 116 5.45 9.35 -0.82
C SER A 116 4.86 10.75 -0.92
N THR A 117 3.83 10.89 -1.74
CA THR A 117 3.09 12.15 -1.87
C THR A 117 1.84 12.19 -0.98
N LEU A 118 1.65 11.17 -0.14
CA LEU A 118 0.61 11.15 0.88
C LEU A 118 1.09 11.84 2.17
N PRO A 119 0.16 12.33 3.00
CA PRO A 119 0.50 13.02 4.26
C PRO A 119 0.79 11.98 5.37
N VAL A 120 1.95 11.31 5.30
CA VAL A 120 2.25 10.16 6.17
C VAL A 120 2.21 10.49 7.66
N LYS A 121 2.63 11.69 8.07
CA LYS A 121 2.61 12.09 9.48
C LYS A 121 1.17 12.29 9.99
N GLU A 122 0.34 12.93 9.20
CA GLU A 122 -1.07 13.14 9.51
C GLU A 122 -1.84 11.83 9.52
N MET A 123 -1.48 10.89 8.65
CA MET A 123 -2.06 9.56 8.64
C MET A 123 -1.77 8.82 9.96
N VAL A 124 -0.53 8.87 10.44
CA VAL A 124 -0.15 8.28 11.72
C VAL A 124 -0.88 8.96 12.88
N ALA A 125 -0.95 10.29 12.86
CA ALA A 125 -1.66 11.04 13.90
C ALA A 125 -3.15 10.68 13.96
N ALA A 126 -3.77 10.43 12.81
CA ALA A 126 -5.18 10.00 12.74
C ALA A 126 -5.40 8.61 13.34
N MET A 127 -4.39 7.76 13.35
CA MET A 127 -4.43 6.41 13.92
C MET A 127 -4.03 6.38 15.40
N GLU A 128 -4.33 7.42 16.17
CA GLU A 128 -3.82 7.60 17.54
C GLU A 128 -4.12 6.45 18.52
N ASP A 129 -5.22 5.73 18.31
CA ASP A 129 -5.60 4.59 19.15
C ASP A 129 -5.13 3.24 18.61
N CYS A 130 -4.39 3.25 17.49
CA CYS A 130 -3.83 2.05 16.89
C CYS A 130 -2.31 2.13 16.93
N PRO A 131 -1.60 0.99 17.12
CA PRO A 131 -0.15 1.01 16.94
C PRO A 131 0.19 1.43 15.50
N ALA A 132 0.75 2.61 15.34
CA ALA A 132 1.08 3.16 14.02
C ALA A 132 2.32 4.03 14.09
N ARG A 133 3.13 4.00 13.05
CA ARG A 133 4.30 4.86 12.90
C ARG A 133 4.72 4.95 11.43
N VAL A 134 5.46 6.00 11.09
CA VAL A 134 6.03 6.13 9.74
C VAL A 134 7.16 5.12 9.57
N SER A 135 7.19 4.47 8.42
CA SER A 135 8.28 3.58 8.02
C SER A 135 9.17 4.27 6.99
N ASN A 136 10.48 4.06 7.11
CA ASN A 136 11.48 4.60 6.19
C ASN A 136 12.04 3.56 5.23
N THR A 137 11.40 2.40 5.13
CA THR A 137 11.75 1.38 4.14
C THR A 137 10.54 0.52 3.80
N ALA A 138 10.20 0.47 2.51
CA ALA A 138 9.17 -0.43 2.00
C ALA A 138 9.75 -1.78 1.56
N GLY A 139 11.04 -2.00 1.82
CA GLY A 139 11.76 -3.20 1.38
C GLY A 139 12.16 -3.13 -0.09
N THR A 140 12.34 -4.28 -0.70
CA THR A 140 12.81 -4.39 -2.09
C THR A 140 12.04 -5.43 -2.89
N PHE A 141 10.84 -5.76 -2.43
CA PHE A 141 9.94 -6.70 -3.09
C PHE A 141 8.85 -5.94 -3.88
N VAL A 142 7.75 -6.60 -4.18
CA VAL A 142 6.69 -6.05 -5.03
C VAL A 142 6.10 -4.74 -4.49
N CYS A 143 5.97 -4.61 -3.17
CA CYS A 143 5.41 -3.40 -2.56
C CYS A 143 6.25 -2.16 -2.85
N ASN A 144 7.57 -2.25 -2.70
CA ASN A 144 8.47 -1.15 -3.00
C ASN A 144 8.47 -0.83 -4.51
N GLN A 145 8.48 -1.85 -5.35
CA GLN A 145 8.42 -1.66 -6.79
C GLN A 145 7.15 -0.93 -7.21
N LEU A 146 6.01 -1.34 -6.65
CA LEU A 146 4.73 -0.68 -6.91
C LEU A 146 4.75 0.78 -6.47
N LEU A 147 5.20 1.04 -5.25
CA LEU A 147 5.26 2.40 -4.71
C LEU A 147 6.18 3.29 -5.56
N TYR A 148 7.40 2.82 -5.85
CA TYR A 148 8.34 3.56 -6.69
C TYR A 148 7.73 3.85 -8.06
N GLY A 149 7.17 2.84 -8.69
CA GLY A 149 6.60 2.97 -10.04
C GLY A 149 5.42 3.95 -10.09
N LEU A 150 4.56 3.95 -9.07
CA LEU A 150 3.44 4.90 -8.98
C LEU A 150 3.95 6.32 -8.80
N LEU A 151 4.91 6.53 -7.91
CA LEU A 151 5.48 7.87 -7.68
C LEU A 151 6.21 8.39 -8.90
N HIS A 152 6.87 7.50 -9.64
CA HIS A 152 7.52 7.86 -10.91
C HIS A 152 6.49 8.24 -11.98
N HIS A 153 5.47 7.41 -12.16
CA HIS A 153 4.45 7.61 -13.19
C HIS A 153 3.64 8.90 -12.97
N PHE A 154 3.25 9.16 -11.72
CA PHE A 154 2.43 10.32 -11.37
C PHE A 154 3.24 11.54 -10.94
N ALA A 155 4.58 11.50 -11.08
CA ALA A 155 5.42 12.66 -10.78
C ALA A 155 5.00 13.87 -11.63
N GLY A 156 4.88 15.04 -10.98
CA GLY A 156 4.46 16.26 -11.66
C GLY A 156 2.96 16.35 -11.96
N THR A 157 2.17 15.38 -11.55
CA THR A 157 0.70 15.41 -11.65
C THR A 157 0.08 15.71 -10.30
N GLU A 158 -1.23 15.92 -10.27
CA GLU A 158 -1.97 16.14 -9.03
C GLU A 158 -2.35 14.84 -8.32
N VAL A 159 -2.17 13.68 -8.96
CA VAL A 159 -2.47 12.39 -8.35
C VAL A 159 -1.42 12.06 -7.30
N ARG A 160 -1.84 11.90 -6.06
CA ARG A 160 -0.98 11.52 -4.95
C ARG A 160 -0.98 10.01 -4.79
N ALA A 161 0.15 9.44 -4.39
CA ALA A 161 0.27 8.01 -4.20
C ALA A 161 1.11 7.67 -2.97
N GLY A 162 0.79 6.54 -2.36
CA GLY A 162 1.53 6.04 -1.23
C GLY A 162 1.17 4.60 -0.90
N PHE A 163 1.78 4.11 0.15
CA PHE A 163 1.69 2.71 0.56
C PHE A 163 1.61 2.60 2.08
N VAL A 164 0.76 1.69 2.58
CA VAL A 164 0.67 1.39 4.00
C VAL A 164 0.85 -0.12 4.19
N HIS A 165 1.83 -0.50 5.01
CA HIS A 165 2.02 -1.88 5.41
C HIS A 165 1.26 -2.18 6.71
N VAL A 166 0.74 -3.40 6.79
CA VAL A 166 0.04 -3.89 7.98
C VAL A 166 0.71 -5.17 8.50
N PRO A 167 0.61 -5.45 9.81
CA PRO A 167 1.12 -6.69 10.41
C PRO A 167 0.35 -7.93 9.95
N TYR A 168 0.84 -9.10 10.34
CA TYR A 168 0.03 -10.32 10.29
C TYR A 168 -1.25 -10.16 11.11
N ILE A 169 -2.32 -10.82 10.70
CA ILE A 169 -3.55 -10.93 11.48
C ILE A 169 -3.56 -12.26 12.25
N GLN A 170 -4.39 -12.33 13.28
CA GLN A 170 -4.45 -13.49 14.18
C GLN A 170 -4.81 -14.78 13.44
N GLU A 171 -5.64 -14.70 12.41
CA GLU A 171 -6.07 -15.85 11.62
C GLU A 171 -4.90 -16.53 10.86
N GLN A 172 -3.78 -15.81 10.65
CA GLN A 172 -2.59 -16.38 10.02
C GLN A 172 -1.77 -17.27 10.97
N ASN A 173 -2.04 -17.19 12.25
CA ASN A 173 -1.46 -18.04 13.29
C ASN A 173 0.07 -18.06 13.29
N LYS A 174 0.69 -16.90 13.28
CA LYS A 174 2.15 -16.73 13.32
C LYS A 174 2.62 -16.60 14.79
N ALA A 175 2.70 -17.72 15.50
CA ALA A 175 2.89 -17.76 16.96
C ALA A 175 4.08 -16.93 17.47
N ASP A 176 5.18 -16.84 16.70
CA ASP A 176 6.40 -16.13 17.11
C ASP A 176 6.47 -14.69 16.59
N LYS A 177 5.41 -14.22 15.91
CA LYS A 177 5.41 -12.91 15.25
C LYS A 177 4.31 -12.03 15.82
N PRO A 178 4.51 -10.71 15.79
CA PRO A 178 3.43 -9.78 16.15
C PRO A 178 2.23 -9.98 15.22
N MET A 179 1.05 -9.90 15.81
CA MET A 179 -0.21 -10.00 15.07
C MET A 179 -1.16 -8.92 15.55
N MET A 180 -2.01 -8.44 14.66
CA MET A 180 -3.00 -7.41 14.96
C MET A 180 -4.39 -7.97 14.61
N ALA A 181 -5.42 -7.57 15.34
CA ALA A 181 -6.78 -7.95 15.00
C ALA A 181 -7.18 -7.28 13.68
N LEU A 182 -7.87 -8.02 12.82
CA LEU A 182 -8.35 -7.49 11.53
C LEU A 182 -9.20 -6.23 11.72
N ALA A 183 -10.06 -6.21 12.73
CA ALA A 183 -10.90 -5.04 13.05
C ALA A 183 -10.06 -3.80 13.38
N GLU A 184 -8.94 -3.98 14.06
CA GLU A 184 -8.03 -2.88 14.39
C GLU A 184 -7.33 -2.34 13.14
N ILE A 185 -6.94 -3.21 12.23
CA ILE A 185 -6.37 -2.81 10.93
C ILE A 185 -7.39 -2.00 10.13
N VAL A 186 -8.62 -2.48 10.04
CA VAL A 186 -9.69 -1.78 9.31
C VAL A 186 -9.94 -0.39 9.89
N GLU A 187 -10.01 -0.30 11.22
CA GLU A 187 -10.19 0.99 11.90
C GLU A 187 -9.03 1.94 11.63
N GLY A 188 -7.81 1.45 11.77
CA GLY A 188 -6.61 2.26 11.51
C GLY A 188 -6.54 2.76 10.07
N ILE A 189 -6.74 1.88 9.10
CA ILE A 189 -6.73 2.26 7.68
C ILE A 189 -7.85 3.27 7.36
N THR A 190 -9.03 3.08 7.93
CA THR A 190 -10.15 4.03 7.73
C THR A 190 -9.76 5.43 8.21
N ARG A 191 -9.12 5.53 9.38
CA ARG A 191 -8.63 6.81 9.92
C ARG A 191 -7.52 7.40 9.07
N ALA A 192 -6.60 6.58 8.58
CA ALA A 192 -5.54 7.03 7.69
C ALA A 192 -6.11 7.61 6.38
N LEU A 193 -7.12 6.94 5.81
CA LEU A 193 -7.80 7.42 4.61
C LEU A 193 -8.53 8.74 4.85
N TRP A 194 -9.11 8.91 6.04
CA TRP A 194 -9.71 10.19 6.41
C TRP A 194 -8.66 11.31 6.38
N ALA A 195 -7.46 11.06 6.89
CA ALA A 195 -6.36 12.05 6.85
C ALA A 195 -5.95 12.37 5.41
N VAL A 196 -5.96 11.40 4.51
CA VAL A 196 -5.66 11.63 3.09
C VAL A 196 -6.69 12.57 2.47
N GLN A 197 -7.98 12.33 2.69
CA GLN A 197 -9.01 13.17 2.08
C GLN A 197 -9.05 14.57 2.70
N ALA A 198 -8.62 14.73 3.95
CA ALA A 198 -8.62 16.02 4.65
C ALA A 198 -7.44 16.91 4.27
N SER A 199 -6.45 16.35 3.57
CA SER A 199 -5.20 17.07 3.26
C SER A 199 -5.24 17.82 1.92
#